data_c657495ee664d8ac83b7da337ccff975
#
_entry.id   c657495ee664d8ac83b7da337ccff975
#
_cell.length_a   1.000
_cell.length_b   1.000
_cell.length_c   1.000
_cell.angle_alpha   90.00
_cell.angle_beta   90.00
_cell.angle_gamma   90.00
#
_symmetry.space_group_name_H-M   'P 1'
#
loop_
_entity.id
_entity.type
_entity.pdbx_description
1 polymer ?
#
loop_
_entity_poly.entity_id
_entity_poly.type
_entity_poly.pdbx_seq_one_letter_code
_entity_poly.pdbx_strand_id
1 'polypeptide(L)'
;MKGCGLMRPDKQDEQAVEAGTEEHAPGPGKAGQVCGRLAQVDPALRAGHELPMVEHALLWTMRAWAIGVSRRVNTSAAIQEVYQRLGIPAAALHLDGFMWALCRGARRQLDVNCVCQTVVSQDEALLLDVLALAQEQRYEAMTVLSGMTKPEAAIAGCESAGQLMHLLNKVGHVMPRASAALRRHAFGTMEEGMSTALH
;
A
#
# COMPACT_ATOMS: atom_id res chain seq x y z
N MET A 1 -17.09 -5.66 -14.21
CA MET A 1 -16.13 -4.76 -13.53
C MET A 1 -14.96 -5.61 -13.07
N LYS A 2 -13.79 -5.50 -13.68
CA LYS A 2 -12.61 -6.28 -13.31
C LYS A 2 -12.11 -5.80 -11.95
N GLY A 3 -11.99 -6.74 -11.01
CA GLY A 3 -11.65 -6.48 -9.62
C GLY A 3 -10.32 -5.77 -9.43
N CYS A 4 -10.21 -5.12 -8.30
CA CYS A 4 -9.02 -4.48 -7.79
C CYS A 4 -7.82 -5.42 -7.86
N GLY A 5 -6.81 -5.09 -8.68
CA GLY A 5 -5.66 -5.95 -8.99
C GLY A 5 -4.61 -6.06 -7.88
N LEU A 6 -4.96 -5.77 -6.63
CA LEU A 6 -4.04 -5.84 -5.49
C LEU A 6 -3.72 -7.28 -5.06
N MET A 7 -4.57 -8.26 -5.39
CA MET A 7 -4.32 -9.70 -5.31
C MET A 7 -5.43 -10.45 -6.07
N ARG A 8 -5.10 -11.46 -6.85
CA ARG A 8 -6.11 -12.39 -7.41
C ARG A 8 -6.56 -13.34 -6.31
N PRO A 9 -7.88 -13.53 -6.09
CA PRO A 9 -8.36 -14.69 -5.34
C PRO A 9 -8.24 -15.93 -6.24
N ASP A 10 -7.61 -16.99 -5.73
CA ASP A 10 -7.67 -18.31 -6.32
C ASP A 10 -9.13 -18.76 -6.40
N LYS A 11 -9.55 -19.15 -7.61
CA LYS A 11 -10.80 -19.85 -7.83
C LYS A 11 -10.63 -21.26 -7.27
N GLN A 12 -11.29 -21.57 -6.17
CA GLN A 12 -11.56 -22.94 -5.78
C GLN A 12 -13.02 -23.23 -6.01
N ASP A 13 -13.19 -24.25 -6.85
CA ASP A 13 -14.44 -24.81 -7.34
C ASP A 13 -15.34 -25.32 -6.20
N GLU A 14 -16.65 -24.99 -6.34
CA GLU A 14 -17.73 -25.70 -5.69
C GLU A 14 -17.80 -27.13 -6.26
N GLN A 15 -17.47 -28.13 -5.47
CA GLN A 15 -17.95 -29.48 -5.69
C GLN A 15 -18.34 -30.18 -4.38
N ALA A 16 -19.60 -30.52 -4.37
CA ALA A 16 -20.42 -31.50 -3.67
C ALA A 16 -19.80 -32.36 -2.55
N VAL A 17 -20.56 -32.35 -1.47
CA VAL A 17 -20.57 -33.25 -0.31
C VAL A 17 -20.82 -34.69 -0.76
N GLU A 18 -19.96 -35.63 -0.37
CA GLU A 18 -20.36 -37.00 -0.01
C GLU A 18 -19.55 -37.50 1.19
N ALA A 19 -20.26 -38.15 2.08
CA ALA A 19 -19.79 -38.61 3.39
C ALA A 19 -18.90 -39.86 3.25
N GLY A 20 -17.79 -39.86 3.97
CA GLY A 20 -16.96 -41.05 4.17
C GLY A 20 -16.10 -40.87 5.40
N THR A 21 -16.53 -41.44 6.51
CA THR A 21 -15.77 -41.60 7.76
C THR A 21 -14.60 -42.53 7.53
N GLU A 22 -13.37 -42.02 7.68
CA GLU A 22 -12.21 -42.83 8.05
C GLU A 22 -11.21 -41.96 8.84
N GLU A 23 -11.00 -42.43 10.04
CA GLU A 23 -10.08 -41.93 11.08
C GLU A 23 -8.65 -42.14 10.60
N HIS A 24 -7.94 -41.07 10.26
CA HIS A 24 -6.50 -41.12 10.01
C HIS A 24 -5.80 -40.02 10.79
N ALA A 25 -4.92 -40.43 11.70
CA ALA A 25 -4.10 -39.55 12.54
C ALA A 25 -3.21 -38.63 11.69
N PRO A 26 -3.11 -37.33 12.03
CA PRO A 26 -2.23 -36.43 11.27
C PRO A 26 -0.76 -36.64 11.70
N GLY A 27 0.03 -37.11 10.75
CA GLY A 27 1.48 -37.02 10.83
C GLY A 27 1.94 -35.55 10.79
N PRO A 28 3.20 -35.23 11.24
CA PRO A 28 3.69 -33.87 11.30
C PRO A 28 3.86 -33.29 9.88
N GLY A 29 2.80 -32.65 9.41
CA GLY A 29 2.72 -32.00 8.11
C GLY A 29 3.51 -30.70 8.12
N LYS A 30 4.42 -30.63 7.18
CA LYS A 30 5.27 -29.50 6.77
C LYS A 30 4.54 -28.15 6.86
N ALA A 31 4.68 -27.50 8.00
CA ALA A 31 4.39 -26.09 8.14
C ALA A 31 5.48 -25.30 7.38
N GLY A 32 5.08 -24.45 6.48
CA GLY A 32 5.91 -23.35 6.05
C GLY A 32 6.70 -23.59 4.78
N GLN A 33 6.15 -23.14 3.70
CA GLN A 33 6.95 -22.56 2.60
C GLN A 33 6.07 -21.69 1.70
N VAL A 34 5.56 -20.60 2.26
CA VAL A 34 4.92 -19.53 1.47
C VAL A 34 5.46 -18.18 1.97
N CYS A 35 6.77 -18.06 1.99
CA CYS A 35 7.45 -16.77 2.10
C CYS A 35 8.91 -16.95 1.65
N GLY A 36 9.12 -17.45 0.46
CA GLY A 36 10.44 -17.81 -0.05
C GLY A 36 10.71 -17.24 -1.44
N ARG A 37 10.69 -15.93 -1.58
CA ARG A 37 11.61 -15.24 -2.46
C ARG A 37 12.29 -14.19 -1.60
N LEU A 38 13.50 -14.49 -1.15
CA LEU A 38 14.47 -13.48 -0.74
C LEU A 38 14.76 -12.64 -1.98
N ALA A 39 13.87 -11.69 -2.29
CA ALA A 39 14.21 -10.58 -3.15
C ALA A 39 15.45 -9.96 -2.51
N GLN A 40 16.48 -9.74 -3.29
CA GLN A 40 17.64 -8.94 -2.87
C GLN A 40 17.06 -7.65 -2.31
N VAL A 41 17.16 -7.48 -0.99
CA VAL A 41 16.69 -6.28 -0.31
C VAL A 41 17.59 -5.16 -0.80
N ASP A 42 17.05 -4.23 -1.57
CA ASP A 42 17.73 -3.02 -1.95
C ASP A 42 18.16 -2.31 -0.65
N PRO A 43 19.47 -2.08 -0.42
CA PRO A 43 19.93 -1.42 0.80
C PRO A 43 19.38 0.01 0.99
N ALA A 44 18.75 0.58 -0.04
CA ALA A 44 18.03 1.85 0.05
C ALA A 44 16.62 1.73 0.67
N LEU A 45 16.08 0.51 0.83
CA LEU A 45 14.78 0.30 1.45
C LEU A 45 14.87 0.41 2.97
N ARG A 46 14.15 1.37 3.53
CA ARG A 46 14.07 1.60 4.97
C ARG A 46 13.40 0.41 5.67
N ALA A 47 13.93 0.03 6.83
CA ALA A 47 13.23 -0.89 7.71
C ALA A 47 12.01 -0.18 8.30
N GLY A 48 10.86 -0.84 8.31
CA GLY A 48 9.60 -0.24 8.77
C GLY A 48 9.65 0.26 10.23
N HIS A 49 10.49 -0.37 11.09
CA HIS A 49 10.67 0.05 12.50
C HIS A 49 11.54 1.31 12.67
N GLU A 50 12.25 1.76 11.62
CA GLU A 50 13.03 2.99 11.63
C GLU A 50 12.22 4.21 11.19
N LEU A 51 10.95 3.99 10.78
CA LEU A 51 10.07 5.06 10.37
C LEU A 51 9.61 5.88 11.59
N PRO A 52 9.48 7.21 11.46
CA PRO A 52 8.78 8.02 12.43
C PRO A 52 7.37 7.49 12.72
N MET A 53 6.86 7.75 13.93
CA MET A 53 5.58 7.21 14.40
C MET A 53 4.43 7.41 13.40
N VAL A 54 4.34 8.59 12.78
CA VAL A 54 3.25 8.91 11.84
C VAL A 54 3.40 8.12 10.53
N GLU A 55 4.60 8.05 9.97
CA GLU A 55 4.87 7.25 8.77
C GLU A 55 4.59 5.76 9.04
N HIS A 56 5.00 5.27 10.22
CA HIS A 56 4.74 3.88 10.61
C HIS A 56 3.23 3.61 10.73
N ALA A 57 2.46 4.53 11.33
CA ALA A 57 1.01 4.40 11.44
C ALA A 57 0.33 4.41 10.06
N LEU A 58 0.75 5.30 9.16
CA LEU A 58 0.24 5.36 7.78
C LEU A 58 0.58 4.07 7.02
N LEU A 59 1.82 3.61 7.08
CA LEU A 59 2.24 2.37 6.44
C LEU A 59 1.43 1.18 6.95
N TRP A 60 1.28 1.05 8.27
CA TRP A 60 0.52 -0.03 8.88
C TRP A 60 -0.95 -0.01 8.43
N THR A 61 -1.58 1.17 8.40
CA THR A 61 -2.99 1.29 8.00
C THR A 61 -3.21 1.02 6.52
N MET A 62 -2.28 1.41 5.63
CA MET A 62 -2.30 1.04 4.21
C MET A 62 -2.21 -0.48 4.02
N ARG A 63 -1.30 -1.14 4.73
CA ARG A 63 -1.14 -2.61 4.71
C ARG A 63 -2.37 -3.32 5.25
N ALA A 64 -2.92 -2.85 6.37
CA ALA A 64 -4.14 -3.41 6.96
C ALA A 64 -5.33 -3.27 5.99
N TRP A 65 -5.46 -2.13 5.30
CA TRP A 65 -6.47 -1.91 4.28
C TRP A 65 -6.31 -2.90 3.11
N ALA A 66 -5.10 -3.04 2.58
CA ALA A 66 -4.80 -3.95 1.46
C ALA A 66 -5.12 -5.41 1.81
N ILE A 67 -4.80 -5.86 3.03
CA ILE A 67 -5.16 -7.19 3.52
C ILE A 67 -6.68 -7.32 3.63
N GLY A 68 -7.37 -6.31 4.16
CA GLY A 68 -8.82 -6.30 4.28
C GLY A 68 -9.51 -6.55 2.95
N VAL A 69 -9.09 -5.83 1.91
CA VAL A 69 -9.64 -5.96 0.55
C VAL A 69 -9.26 -7.30 -0.08
N SER A 70 -7.99 -7.69 -0.02
CA SER A 70 -7.49 -8.89 -0.70
C SER A 70 -8.01 -10.19 -0.09
N ARG A 71 -8.14 -10.26 1.23
CA ARG A 71 -8.59 -11.43 1.97
C ARG A 71 -10.05 -11.38 2.39
N ARG A 72 -10.77 -10.29 2.04
CA ARG A 72 -12.17 -10.06 2.43
C ARG A 72 -12.37 -10.10 3.95
N VAL A 73 -11.39 -9.61 4.70
CA VAL A 73 -11.43 -9.51 6.16
C VAL A 73 -11.77 -8.07 6.56
N ASN A 74 -12.61 -7.89 7.56
CA ASN A 74 -12.92 -6.55 8.05
C ASN A 74 -11.79 -6.02 8.94
N THR A 75 -11.00 -5.11 8.41
CA THR A 75 -9.90 -4.42 9.09
C THR A 75 -10.28 -2.98 9.51
N SER A 76 -11.50 -2.54 9.21
CA SER A 76 -11.92 -1.14 9.41
C SER A 76 -11.85 -0.70 10.87
N ALA A 77 -12.23 -1.56 11.82
CA ALA A 77 -12.17 -1.24 13.24
C ALA A 77 -10.73 -1.01 13.73
N ALA A 78 -9.79 -1.83 13.28
CA ALA A 78 -8.38 -1.70 13.64
C ALA A 78 -7.76 -0.43 13.02
N ILE A 79 -8.09 -0.10 11.78
CA ILE A 79 -7.68 1.14 11.12
C ILE A 79 -8.26 2.35 11.86
N GLN A 80 -9.55 2.30 12.19
CA GLN A 80 -10.23 3.36 12.93
C GLN A 80 -9.59 3.61 14.30
N GLU A 81 -9.20 2.54 15.01
CA GLU A 81 -8.52 2.64 16.32
C GLU A 81 -7.19 3.38 16.22
N VAL A 82 -6.39 3.14 15.18
CA VAL A 82 -5.13 3.86 14.97
C VAL A 82 -5.38 5.35 14.85
N TYR A 83 -6.35 5.77 14.02
CA TYR A 83 -6.66 7.20 13.84
C TYR A 83 -7.34 7.83 15.05
N GLN A 84 -8.09 7.07 15.86
CA GLN A 84 -8.59 7.53 17.15
C GLN A 84 -7.44 7.84 18.12
N ARG A 85 -6.44 6.96 18.20
CA ARG A 85 -5.25 7.17 19.04
C ARG A 85 -4.43 8.37 18.59
N LEU A 86 -4.40 8.68 17.30
CA LEU A 86 -3.77 9.88 16.73
C LEU A 86 -4.63 11.15 16.92
N GLY A 87 -5.83 11.04 17.50
CA GLY A 87 -6.75 12.18 17.71
C GLY A 87 -7.49 12.65 16.45
N ILE A 88 -7.49 11.87 15.37
CA ILE A 88 -8.06 12.24 14.07
C ILE A 88 -8.94 11.11 13.47
N PRO A 89 -10.01 10.68 14.15
CA PRO A 89 -10.81 9.52 13.71
C PRO A 89 -11.36 9.66 12.29
N ALA A 90 -11.64 10.89 11.83
CA ALA A 90 -12.11 11.14 10.46
C ALA A 90 -11.08 10.79 9.37
N ALA A 91 -9.80 10.68 9.72
CA ALA A 91 -8.74 10.37 8.77
C ALA A 91 -8.86 8.97 8.15
N ALA A 92 -9.50 8.03 8.84
CA ALA A 92 -9.75 6.68 8.31
C ALA A 92 -10.54 6.71 6.99
N LEU A 93 -11.51 7.62 6.86
CA LEU A 93 -12.30 7.80 5.64
C LEU A 93 -11.43 8.28 4.48
N HIS A 94 -10.50 9.19 4.74
CA HIS A 94 -9.61 9.73 3.70
C HIS A 94 -8.53 8.72 3.30
N LEU A 95 -8.04 7.89 4.24
CA LEU A 95 -7.21 6.75 3.88
C LEU A 95 -7.97 5.78 2.96
N ASP A 96 -9.20 5.44 3.31
CA ASP A 96 -10.03 4.54 2.49
C ASP A 96 -10.21 5.10 1.08
N GLY A 97 -10.56 6.38 0.94
CA GLY A 97 -10.67 7.07 -0.35
C GLY A 97 -9.37 7.04 -1.15
N PHE A 98 -8.22 7.28 -0.51
CA PHE A 98 -6.90 7.22 -1.12
C PHE A 98 -6.60 5.81 -1.66
N MET A 99 -6.75 4.80 -0.82
CA MET A 99 -6.49 3.40 -1.19
C MET A 99 -7.45 2.89 -2.27
N TRP A 100 -8.74 3.31 -2.25
CA TRP A 100 -9.68 2.98 -3.32
C TRP A 100 -9.33 3.63 -4.65
N ALA A 101 -8.85 4.87 -4.64
CA ALA A 101 -8.39 5.54 -5.86
C ALA A 101 -7.22 4.75 -6.49
N LEU A 102 -6.24 4.35 -5.69
CA LEU A 102 -5.13 3.50 -6.13
C LEU A 102 -5.62 2.17 -6.68
N CYS A 103 -6.48 1.47 -5.93
CA CYS A 103 -7.00 0.16 -6.28
C CYS A 103 -7.72 0.15 -7.63
N ARG A 104 -8.53 1.18 -7.92
CA ARG A 104 -9.32 1.28 -9.15
C ARG A 104 -8.53 1.83 -10.34
N GLY A 105 -7.53 2.64 -10.07
CA GLY A 105 -6.82 3.39 -11.09
C GLY A 105 -5.40 2.96 -11.38
N ALA A 106 -4.82 2.06 -10.59
CA ALA A 106 -3.44 1.62 -10.79
C ALA A 106 -3.22 1.07 -12.21
N ARG A 107 -2.13 1.51 -12.85
CA ARG A 107 -1.72 1.06 -14.19
C ARG A 107 -1.05 -0.31 -14.15
N ARG A 108 -0.50 -0.68 -13.01
CA ARG A 108 0.09 -1.98 -12.70
C ARG A 108 -0.30 -2.41 -11.30
N GLN A 109 -0.03 -3.64 -10.97
CA GLN A 109 -0.18 -4.10 -9.59
C GLN A 109 0.82 -3.35 -8.69
N LEU A 110 0.31 -2.79 -7.58
CA LEU A 110 1.13 -2.15 -6.56
C LEU A 110 1.57 -3.20 -5.53
N ASP A 111 2.84 -3.12 -5.16
CA ASP A 111 3.42 -4.01 -4.16
C ASP A 111 3.23 -3.41 -2.76
N VAL A 112 2.17 -3.85 -2.08
CA VAL A 112 1.87 -3.50 -0.69
C VAL A 112 2.07 -4.73 0.18
N ASN A 113 3.03 -4.66 1.08
CA ASN A 113 3.43 -5.76 1.93
C ASN A 113 2.38 -6.15 2.98
N CYS A 114 2.53 -7.34 3.56
CA CYS A 114 1.79 -7.75 4.76
C CYS A 114 2.20 -6.87 5.96
N VAL A 115 1.27 -6.67 6.91
CA VAL A 115 1.57 -5.94 8.18
C VAL A 115 2.71 -6.55 8.99
N CYS A 116 3.01 -7.82 8.79
CA CYS A 116 4.10 -8.55 9.46
C CYS A 116 5.49 -8.31 8.81
N GLN A 117 5.57 -7.67 7.66
CA GLN A 117 6.84 -7.40 6.98
C GLN A 117 7.57 -6.24 7.64
N THR A 118 8.86 -6.43 7.88
CA THR A 118 9.73 -5.43 8.50
C THR A 118 10.28 -4.42 7.50
N VAL A 119 10.32 -4.76 6.21
CA VAL A 119 10.83 -3.89 5.14
C VAL A 119 9.70 -3.15 4.45
N VAL A 120 10.01 -1.95 3.96
CA VAL A 120 9.11 -1.12 3.15
C VAL A 120 9.36 -1.44 1.69
N SER A 121 8.31 -1.74 0.90
CA SER A 121 8.45 -1.94 -0.54
C SER A 121 8.68 -0.60 -1.25
N GLN A 122 9.13 -0.66 -2.51
CA GLN A 122 9.32 0.54 -3.32
C GLN A 122 8.00 1.29 -3.55
N ASP A 123 6.90 0.57 -3.78
CA ASP A 123 5.58 1.20 -3.94
C ASP A 123 5.09 1.82 -2.65
N GLU A 124 5.27 1.17 -1.50
CA GLU A 124 4.93 1.73 -0.20
C GLU A 124 5.73 3.01 0.09
N ALA A 125 7.01 3.03 -0.23
CA ALA A 125 7.84 4.22 -0.09
C ALA A 125 7.33 5.38 -0.96
N LEU A 126 6.95 5.09 -2.23
CA LEU A 126 6.34 6.09 -3.12
C LEU A 126 5.00 6.59 -2.60
N LEU A 127 4.16 5.72 -2.02
CA LEU A 127 2.88 6.14 -1.43
C LEU A 127 3.09 7.02 -0.20
N LEU A 128 4.06 6.74 0.65
CA LEU A 128 4.44 7.61 1.76
C LEU A 128 4.97 8.97 1.26
N ASP A 129 5.76 8.98 0.19
CA ASP A 129 6.22 10.21 -0.43
C ASP A 129 5.06 11.03 -1.01
N VAL A 130 4.08 10.39 -1.65
CA VAL A 130 2.86 11.06 -2.11
C VAL A 130 2.11 11.72 -0.97
N LEU A 131 1.96 11.03 0.16
CA LEU A 131 1.32 11.61 1.35
C LEU A 131 2.11 12.79 1.89
N ALA A 132 3.43 12.67 2.02
CA ALA A 132 4.28 13.78 2.46
C ALA A 132 4.20 14.99 1.51
N LEU A 133 4.19 14.76 0.20
CA LEU A 133 4.03 15.83 -0.81
C LEU A 133 2.63 16.45 -0.77
N ALA A 134 1.59 15.66 -0.56
CA ALA A 134 0.22 16.16 -0.50
C ALA A 134 0.00 17.18 0.63
N GLN A 135 0.87 17.18 1.63
CA GLN A 135 0.88 18.11 2.75
C GLN A 135 1.17 19.57 2.32
N GLU A 136 2.14 19.76 1.43
CA GLU A 136 2.63 21.10 1.05
C GLU A 136 2.70 21.32 -0.48
N GLN A 137 2.84 20.25 -1.25
CA GLN A 137 3.17 20.29 -2.68
C GLN A 137 2.21 19.44 -3.50
N ARG A 138 0.93 19.79 -3.47
CA ARG A 138 -0.14 19.02 -4.12
C ARG A 138 0.13 18.71 -5.60
N TYR A 139 0.76 19.63 -6.34
CA TYR A 139 1.09 19.42 -7.75
C TYR A 139 2.14 18.30 -7.92
N GLU A 140 3.15 18.26 -7.09
CA GLU A 140 4.17 17.19 -7.14
C GLU A 140 3.56 15.83 -6.75
N ALA A 141 2.72 15.80 -5.69
CA ALA A 141 1.97 14.59 -5.33
C ALA A 141 1.13 14.06 -6.48
N MET A 142 0.44 14.96 -7.20
CA MET A 142 -0.34 14.62 -8.39
C MET A 142 0.54 14.05 -9.50
N THR A 143 1.72 14.62 -9.72
CA THR A 143 2.66 14.15 -10.75
C THR A 143 3.13 12.72 -10.46
N VAL A 144 3.51 12.43 -9.21
CA VAL A 144 3.90 11.07 -8.79
C VAL A 144 2.76 10.09 -8.96
N LEU A 145 1.55 10.43 -8.51
CA LEU A 145 0.37 9.58 -8.66
C LEU A 145 0.02 9.32 -10.13
N SER A 146 0.16 10.31 -11.00
CA SER A 146 -0.12 10.16 -12.44
C SER A 146 0.83 9.19 -13.13
N GLY A 147 2.04 8.99 -12.61
CA GLY A 147 2.96 7.94 -13.05
C GLY A 147 2.49 6.53 -12.68
N MET A 148 1.77 6.37 -11.58
CA MET A 148 1.34 5.08 -11.03
C MET A 148 -0.11 4.72 -11.40
N THR A 149 -0.96 5.73 -11.66
CA THR A 149 -2.40 5.56 -11.83
C THR A 149 -2.92 6.27 -13.07
N LYS A 150 -4.19 6.00 -13.42
CA LYS A 150 -4.94 6.78 -14.42
C LYS A 150 -5.21 8.19 -13.90
N PRO A 151 -5.38 9.20 -14.79
CA PRO A 151 -5.55 10.59 -14.40
C PRO A 151 -6.67 10.84 -13.39
N GLU A 152 -7.83 10.21 -13.59
CA GLU A 152 -9.00 10.40 -12.71
C GLU A 152 -8.71 9.86 -11.29
N ALA A 153 -7.99 8.74 -11.21
CA ALA A 153 -7.59 8.15 -9.95
C ALA A 153 -6.49 8.96 -9.27
N ALA A 154 -5.57 9.56 -10.04
CA ALA A 154 -4.57 10.47 -9.49
C ALA A 154 -5.21 11.70 -8.85
N ILE A 155 -6.24 12.28 -9.47
CA ILE A 155 -7.01 13.42 -8.93
C ILE A 155 -7.69 13.02 -7.63
N ALA A 156 -8.48 11.93 -7.63
CA ALA A 156 -9.21 11.46 -6.46
C ALA A 156 -8.27 11.04 -5.31
N GLY A 157 -7.16 10.38 -5.65
CA GLY A 157 -6.12 9.98 -4.69
C GLY A 157 -5.43 11.18 -4.06
N CYS A 158 -5.05 12.17 -4.86
CA CYS A 158 -4.41 13.40 -4.37
C CYS A 158 -5.35 14.23 -3.48
N GLU A 159 -6.65 14.27 -3.79
CA GLU A 159 -7.66 14.90 -2.95
C GLU A 159 -7.73 14.23 -1.57
N SER A 160 -7.89 12.90 -1.56
CA SER A 160 -7.98 12.13 -0.33
C SER A 160 -6.69 12.20 0.50
N ALA A 161 -5.52 12.12 -0.15
CA ALA A 161 -4.23 12.30 0.49
C ALA A 161 -4.10 13.69 1.13
N GLY A 162 -4.49 14.75 0.42
CA GLY A 162 -4.47 16.12 0.94
C GLY A 162 -5.34 16.30 2.19
N GLN A 163 -6.55 15.75 2.19
CA GLN A 163 -7.45 15.80 3.36
C GLN A 163 -6.88 15.00 4.55
N LEU A 164 -6.34 13.81 4.31
CA LEU A 164 -5.68 13.00 5.32
C LEU A 164 -4.54 13.77 5.98
N MET A 165 -3.66 14.35 5.17
CA MET A 165 -2.49 15.10 5.66
C MET A 165 -2.89 16.40 6.35
N HIS A 166 -3.95 17.07 5.88
CA HIS A 166 -4.49 18.24 6.55
C HIS A 166 -4.96 17.91 7.99
N LEU A 167 -5.64 16.78 8.18
CA LEU A 167 -6.06 16.34 9.52
C LEU A 167 -4.87 16.02 10.42
N LEU A 168 -3.85 15.34 9.90
CA LEU A 168 -2.60 15.05 10.63
C LEU A 168 -1.91 16.34 11.08
N ASN A 169 -1.79 17.32 10.18
CA ASN A 169 -1.16 18.61 10.48
C ASN A 169 -1.90 19.38 11.55
N LYS A 170 -3.24 19.34 11.58
CA LYS A 170 -4.04 20.03 12.60
C LYS A 170 -3.73 19.60 14.03
N VAL A 171 -3.30 18.35 14.21
CA VAL A 171 -2.91 17.80 15.53
C VAL A 171 -1.38 17.79 15.74
N GLY A 172 -0.63 18.44 14.84
CA GLY A 172 0.83 18.57 14.96
C GLY A 172 1.63 17.37 14.44
N HIS A 173 0.98 16.44 13.75
CA HIS A 173 1.64 15.31 13.11
C HIS A 173 2.13 15.69 11.72
N VAL A 174 3.37 16.12 11.63
CA VAL A 174 3.99 16.51 10.36
C VAL A 174 4.85 15.36 9.84
N MET A 175 4.66 14.96 8.57
CA MET A 175 5.57 14.04 7.92
C MET A 175 6.88 14.74 7.54
N PRO A 176 8.03 14.08 7.75
CA PRO A 176 9.27 14.61 7.21
C PRO A 176 9.19 14.66 5.68
N ARG A 177 9.84 15.68 5.10
CA ARG A 177 9.87 15.79 3.63
C ARG A 177 10.46 14.54 3.02
N ALA A 178 9.77 14.01 2.01
CA ALA A 178 10.25 12.91 1.22
C ALA A 178 11.69 13.13 0.73
N SER A 179 12.53 12.14 0.89
CA SER A 179 13.92 12.21 0.44
C SER A 179 13.98 12.43 -1.07
N ALA A 180 14.63 13.52 -1.51
CA ALA A 180 14.86 13.80 -2.94
C ALA A 180 15.61 12.67 -3.67
N ALA A 181 16.24 11.75 -2.96
CA ALA A 181 16.92 10.57 -3.50
C ALA A 181 15.94 9.49 -3.97
N LEU A 182 14.85 9.24 -3.22
CA LEU A 182 13.79 8.30 -3.62
C LEU A 182 13.05 8.78 -4.87
N ARG A 183 12.82 10.10 -4.98
CA ARG A 183 12.20 10.71 -6.18
C ARG A 183 13.03 10.47 -7.44
N ARG A 184 14.36 10.61 -7.37
CA ARG A 184 15.25 10.39 -8.52
C ARG A 184 15.26 8.94 -8.98
N HIS A 185 15.13 7.98 -8.08
CA HIS A 185 15.09 6.56 -8.44
C HIS A 185 13.78 6.19 -9.15
N ALA A 186 12.65 6.77 -8.74
CA ALA A 186 11.34 6.52 -9.35
C ALA A 186 11.22 7.10 -10.78
N PHE A 187 11.92 8.21 -11.07
CA PHE A 187 11.90 8.87 -12.39
C PHE A 187 13.08 8.47 -13.29
N GLY A 188 14.23 8.08 -12.73
CA GLY A 188 15.42 7.71 -13.51
C GLY A 188 15.24 6.44 -14.35
N THR A 189 14.41 5.52 -13.93
CA THR A 189 14.12 4.28 -14.70
C THR A 189 13.18 4.51 -15.89
N MET A 190 12.49 5.65 -15.99
CA MET A 190 11.63 5.96 -17.14
C MET A 190 12.41 6.60 -18.31
N GLU A 191 13.52 7.29 -18.06
CA GLU A 191 14.29 7.94 -19.12
C GLU A 191 15.24 6.97 -19.87
N GLU A 192 15.73 5.92 -19.22
CA GLU A 192 16.60 4.93 -19.88
C GLU A 192 15.87 4.05 -20.90
N GLY A 193 14.54 3.88 -20.77
CA GLY A 193 13.73 3.11 -21.72
C GLY A 193 13.40 3.82 -23.03
N MET A 194 13.55 5.14 -23.11
CA MET A 194 13.17 5.93 -24.32
C MET A 194 14.35 6.25 -25.24
N SER A 195 15.59 6.07 -24.78
CA SER A 195 16.78 6.42 -25.59
C SER A 195 17.26 5.33 -26.54
N THR A 196 16.73 4.11 -26.47
CA THR A 196 17.17 2.97 -27.31
C THR A 196 16.30 2.72 -28.55
N ALA A 197 15.29 3.55 -28.82
CA ALA A 197 14.37 3.36 -29.95
C ALA A 197 14.63 4.28 -31.18
N LEU A 198 15.76 4.99 -31.21
CA LEU A 198 16.12 5.88 -32.34
C LEU A 198 17.57 5.63 -32.79
N HIS A 199 17.84 4.41 -33.29
CA HIS A 199 18.94 4.16 -34.24
C HIS A 199 18.59 3.00 -35.17
#